data_570b40c601501a434a8676622e8d4479
#
_entry.id   570b40c601501a434a8676622e8d4479
#
_cell.length_a   1.000
_cell.length_b   1.000
_cell.length_c   1.000
_cell.angle_alpha   90.00
_cell.angle_beta   90.00
_cell.angle_gamma   90.00
#
_symmetry.space_group_name_H-M   'P 1'
#
loop_
_entity.id
_entity.type
_entity.pdbx_description
1 polymer ?
#
loop_
_entity_poly.entity_id
_entity_poly.type
_entity_poly.pdbx_seq_one_letter_code
_entity_poly.pdbx_strand_id
1 'polypeptide(L)'
;MARPGRLGVGIIGAGKVGAVLGAALRAAEHAVVGVSAVSEASRERAETLLPGVPVLEIQDIVERAELVVLAVPDDALGELVEGLAKLGAWQPGQLVAHTSGRYGVGILQPVRAAGAIPLALHPAMTFTGMSLDLTRLLDCTFGVTADAAMLPIAQALVVEMGAEPVAIAEADRTIYHAALAHASNHMVTLVAQASQLLREIGVELPESMLGPLLRATLENALASGESALTGPVARGDVGTVSAHAQALKEYDAGAGGDVLEAYQAMAKATARRAGNRGLLRQEQLNDINEALDSGSQPHNGLSSSEGN
;
A
#
# COMPACT_ATOMS: atom_id res chain seq x y z
N MET A 1 -14.31 35.42 -12.25
CA MET A 1 -14.69 34.03 -12.55
C MET A 1 -15.54 33.53 -11.39
N ALA A 2 -16.72 33.00 -11.65
CA ALA A 2 -17.50 32.34 -10.60
C ALA A 2 -16.67 31.14 -10.07
N ARG A 3 -16.51 31.03 -8.74
CA ARG A 3 -15.87 29.86 -8.14
C ARG A 3 -16.75 28.62 -8.45
N PRO A 4 -16.17 27.46 -8.81
CA PRO A 4 -16.97 26.24 -8.97
C PRO A 4 -17.73 25.98 -7.66
N GLY A 5 -18.93 25.41 -7.75
CA GLY A 5 -19.74 25.07 -6.59
C GLY A 5 -18.96 24.16 -5.64
N ARG A 6 -18.92 24.50 -4.36
CA ARG A 6 -18.27 23.69 -3.33
C ARG A 6 -19.28 22.70 -2.76
N LEU A 7 -18.87 21.44 -2.63
CA LEU A 7 -19.73 20.35 -2.18
C LEU A 7 -19.81 20.28 -0.65
N GLY A 8 -20.95 19.85 -0.14
CA GLY A 8 -21.08 19.30 1.21
C GLY A 8 -20.47 17.90 1.23
N VAL A 9 -19.41 17.69 2.02
CA VAL A 9 -18.64 16.44 2.07
C VAL A 9 -18.89 15.71 3.37
N GLY A 10 -19.30 14.45 3.30
CA GLY A 10 -19.42 13.53 4.42
C GLY A 10 -18.27 12.51 4.41
N ILE A 11 -17.64 12.30 5.56
CA ILE A 11 -16.55 11.32 5.69
C ILE A 11 -17.02 10.13 6.53
N ILE A 12 -17.12 8.97 5.94
CA ILE A 12 -17.41 7.74 6.65
C ILE A 12 -16.10 7.01 6.96
N GLY A 13 -15.70 7.06 8.22
CA GLY A 13 -14.46 6.50 8.75
C GLY A 13 -13.34 7.52 8.93
N ALA A 14 -13.25 8.14 10.14
CA ALA A 14 -12.12 9.01 10.54
C ALA A 14 -10.86 8.21 10.87
N GLY A 15 -10.53 7.22 10.02
CA GLY A 15 -9.27 6.51 10.04
C GLY A 15 -8.10 7.40 9.59
N LYS A 16 -6.92 6.80 9.41
CA LYS A 16 -5.72 7.53 8.95
C LYS A 16 -5.94 8.18 7.58
N VAL A 17 -6.69 7.53 6.69
CA VAL A 17 -7.00 8.05 5.34
C VAL A 17 -8.13 9.07 5.38
N GLY A 18 -9.28 8.70 5.95
CA GLY A 18 -10.50 9.53 5.86
C GLY A 18 -10.35 10.91 6.52
N ALA A 19 -9.70 11.00 7.68
CA ALA A 19 -9.48 12.26 8.36
C ALA A 19 -8.55 13.18 7.55
N VAL A 20 -7.49 12.63 6.92
CA VAL A 20 -6.56 13.41 6.08
C VAL A 20 -7.25 13.88 4.80
N LEU A 21 -8.01 13.00 4.11
CA LEU A 21 -8.76 13.40 2.91
C LEU A 21 -9.84 14.43 3.22
N GLY A 22 -10.55 14.28 4.36
CA GLY A 22 -11.50 15.27 4.83
C GLY A 22 -10.84 16.63 5.05
N ALA A 23 -9.67 16.66 5.68
CA ALA A 23 -8.90 17.88 5.89
C ALA A 23 -8.39 18.49 4.56
N ALA A 24 -7.97 17.67 3.60
CA ALA A 24 -7.55 18.14 2.28
C ALA A 24 -8.72 18.73 1.48
N LEU A 25 -9.89 18.08 1.49
CA LEU A 25 -11.11 18.61 0.87
C LEU A 25 -11.58 19.92 1.53
N ARG A 26 -11.46 20.02 2.86
CA ARG A 26 -11.75 21.27 3.58
C ARG A 26 -10.76 22.38 3.19
N ALA A 27 -9.48 22.05 3.04
CA ALA A 27 -8.47 23.03 2.58
C ALA A 27 -8.75 23.48 1.14
N ALA A 28 -9.35 22.61 0.31
CA ALA A 28 -9.89 22.95 -1.00
C ALA A 28 -11.23 23.71 -0.97
N GLU A 29 -11.64 24.21 0.20
CA GLU A 29 -12.85 25.00 0.43
C GLU A 29 -14.18 24.22 0.32
N HIS A 30 -14.17 22.87 0.32
CA HIS A 30 -15.40 22.10 0.49
C HIS A 30 -15.92 22.16 1.93
N ALA A 31 -17.24 22.06 2.10
CA ALA A 31 -17.86 22.06 3.41
C ALA A 31 -17.91 20.63 3.98
N VAL A 32 -17.02 20.26 4.93
CA VAL A 32 -17.14 18.95 5.60
C VAL A 32 -18.31 19.02 6.59
N VAL A 33 -19.41 18.35 6.24
CA VAL A 33 -20.70 18.43 6.95
C VAL A 33 -20.83 17.43 8.10
N GLY A 34 -19.98 16.43 8.13
CA GLY A 34 -19.94 15.42 9.19
C GLY A 34 -18.89 14.35 8.95
N VAL A 35 -18.50 13.69 10.02
CA VAL A 35 -17.53 12.60 9.99
C VAL A 35 -18.00 11.48 10.92
N SER A 36 -17.83 10.20 10.54
CA SER A 36 -18.04 9.08 11.44
C SER A 36 -16.73 8.62 12.09
N ALA A 37 -16.74 8.41 13.40
CA ALA A 37 -15.60 7.95 14.16
C ALA A 37 -16.04 7.01 15.29
N VAL A 38 -15.59 5.76 15.24
CA VAL A 38 -16.02 4.72 16.20
C VAL A 38 -15.04 4.59 17.36
N SER A 39 -13.73 4.46 17.06
CA SER A 39 -12.69 4.31 18.09
C SER A 39 -12.26 5.65 18.68
N GLU A 40 -11.72 5.65 19.91
CA GLU A 40 -11.12 6.81 20.54
C GLU A 40 -10.06 7.46 19.64
N ALA A 41 -9.12 6.67 19.12
CA ALA A 41 -8.09 7.13 18.19
C ALA A 41 -8.66 7.76 16.89
N SER A 42 -9.84 7.34 16.43
CA SER A 42 -10.49 7.98 15.28
C SER A 42 -11.16 9.30 15.65
N ARG A 43 -11.70 9.42 16.87
CA ARG A 43 -12.27 10.67 17.38
C ARG A 43 -11.21 11.72 17.61
N GLU A 44 -10.10 11.37 18.28
CA GLU A 44 -8.94 12.26 18.47
C GLU A 44 -8.39 12.77 17.13
N ARG A 45 -8.34 11.90 16.11
CA ARG A 45 -7.89 12.28 14.78
C ARG A 45 -8.87 13.20 14.08
N ALA A 46 -10.18 12.98 14.23
CA ALA A 46 -11.21 13.88 13.73
C ALA A 46 -11.12 15.26 14.39
N GLU A 47 -10.95 15.33 15.72
CA GLU A 47 -10.76 16.59 16.44
C GLU A 47 -9.52 17.35 15.97
N THR A 48 -8.41 16.63 15.73
CA THR A 48 -7.12 17.23 15.34
C THR A 48 -7.14 17.75 13.90
N LEU A 49 -7.64 16.94 12.94
CA LEU A 49 -7.55 17.24 11.51
C LEU A 49 -8.80 17.95 10.97
N LEU A 50 -9.94 17.76 11.62
CA LEU A 50 -11.23 18.31 11.24
C LEU A 50 -11.89 19.10 12.41
N PRO A 51 -11.18 20.07 13.03
CA PRO A 51 -11.71 20.78 14.18
C PRO A 51 -13.04 21.46 13.84
N GLY A 52 -14.03 21.25 14.73
CA GLY A 52 -15.38 21.81 14.59
C GLY A 52 -16.30 21.07 13.62
N VAL A 53 -15.84 19.98 12.98
CA VAL A 53 -16.71 19.09 12.20
C VAL A 53 -17.43 18.15 13.17
N PRO A 54 -18.77 18.02 13.10
CA PRO A 54 -19.50 17.13 14.00
C PRO A 54 -19.23 15.66 13.69
N VAL A 55 -19.07 14.85 14.74
CA VAL A 55 -19.12 13.38 14.64
C VAL A 55 -20.59 12.97 14.64
N LEU A 56 -21.02 12.30 13.60
CA LEU A 56 -22.42 11.97 13.35
C LEU A 56 -22.59 10.45 13.06
N GLU A 57 -23.82 9.99 13.16
CA GLU A 57 -24.21 8.68 12.65
C GLU A 57 -24.11 8.63 11.13
N ILE A 58 -23.79 7.46 10.58
CA ILE A 58 -23.50 7.30 9.15
C ILE A 58 -24.69 7.76 8.27
N GLN A 59 -25.92 7.47 8.68
CA GLN A 59 -27.12 7.87 7.95
C GLN A 59 -27.26 9.38 7.86
N ASP A 60 -27.02 10.11 8.99
CA ASP A 60 -27.06 11.56 9.03
C ASP A 60 -26.01 12.20 8.13
N ILE A 61 -24.83 11.56 8.01
CA ILE A 61 -23.77 12.00 7.10
C ILE A 61 -24.20 11.86 5.65
N VAL A 62 -24.74 10.70 5.29
CA VAL A 62 -25.18 10.42 3.92
C VAL A 62 -26.31 11.35 3.50
N GLU A 63 -27.25 11.62 4.40
CA GLU A 63 -28.39 12.52 4.14
C GLU A 63 -27.95 13.97 3.87
N ARG A 64 -26.89 14.45 4.52
CA ARG A 64 -26.41 15.84 4.43
C ARG A 64 -25.38 16.10 3.35
N ALA A 65 -24.73 15.05 2.83
CA ALA A 65 -23.59 15.17 1.96
C ALA A 65 -23.97 15.11 0.48
N GLU A 66 -23.35 15.96 -0.34
CA GLU A 66 -23.35 15.87 -1.80
C GLU A 66 -22.25 14.92 -2.31
N LEU A 67 -21.13 14.84 -1.56
CA LEU A 67 -20.06 13.88 -1.74
C LEU A 67 -19.87 13.07 -0.46
N VAL A 68 -20.05 11.76 -0.52
CA VAL A 68 -19.75 10.82 0.57
C VAL A 68 -18.43 10.12 0.27
N VAL A 69 -17.46 10.23 1.19
CA VAL A 69 -16.17 9.53 1.11
C VAL A 69 -16.18 8.34 2.07
N LEU A 70 -16.09 7.13 1.54
CA LEU A 70 -16.03 5.87 2.27
C LEU A 70 -14.57 5.49 2.51
N ALA A 71 -14.05 5.78 3.70
CA ALA A 71 -12.68 5.47 4.12
C ALA A 71 -12.67 4.39 5.20
N VAL A 72 -13.32 3.27 4.90
CA VAL A 72 -13.43 2.08 5.74
C VAL A 72 -12.52 0.96 5.23
N PRO A 73 -12.20 -0.07 6.04
CA PRO A 73 -11.48 -1.25 5.57
C PRO A 73 -12.17 -1.93 4.38
N ASP A 74 -11.39 -2.50 3.47
CA ASP A 74 -11.88 -3.15 2.25
C ASP A 74 -12.94 -4.23 2.53
N ASP A 75 -12.75 -5.01 3.60
CA ASP A 75 -13.67 -6.08 3.98
C ASP A 75 -15.02 -5.57 4.51
N ALA A 76 -15.06 -4.34 5.03
CA ALA A 76 -16.29 -3.71 5.53
C ALA A 76 -17.04 -2.91 4.44
N LEU A 77 -16.37 -2.59 3.34
CA LEU A 77 -16.90 -1.66 2.33
C LEU A 77 -18.19 -2.19 1.68
N GLY A 78 -18.20 -3.46 1.25
CA GLY A 78 -19.35 -4.07 0.58
C GLY A 78 -20.59 -4.13 1.48
N GLU A 79 -20.44 -4.59 2.72
CA GLU A 79 -21.52 -4.69 3.69
C GLU A 79 -22.09 -3.31 4.04
N LEU A 80 -21.23 -2.32 4.23
CA LEU A 80 -21.65 -0.94 4.49
C LEU A 80 -22.49 -0.36 3.34
N VAL A 81 -22.02 -0.53 2.10
CA VAL A 81 -22.71 -0.03 0.89
C VAL A 81 -24.07 -0.68 0.70
N GLU A 82 -24.15 -2.00 0.87
CA GLU A 82 -25.40 -2.75 0.79
C GLU A 82 -26.36 -2.40 1.94
N GLY A 83 -25.85 -2.26 3.15
CA GLY A 83 -26.62 -1.87 4.32
C GLY A 83 -27.32 -0.52 4.13
N LEU A 84 -26.57 0.48 3.69
CA LEU A 84 -27.12 1.81 3.40
C LEU A 84 -28.11 1.80 2.21
N ALA A 85 -27.87 0.96 1.20
CA ALA A 85 -28.82 0.80 0.10
C ALA A 85 -30.16 0.16 0.55
N LYS A 86 -30.10 -0.84 1.43
CA LYS A 86 -31.31 -1.44 2.02
C LYS A 86 -32.13 -0.45 2.86
N LEU A 87 -31.47 0.52 3.45
CA LEU A 87 -32.12 1.60 4.21
C LEU A 87 -32.62 2.73 3.30
N GLY A 88 -32.35 2.67 1.98
CA GLY A 88 -32.69 3.76 1.05
C GLY A 88 -31.94 5.05 1.30
N ALA A 89 -30.75 5.00 1.88
CA ALA A 89 -29.99 6.17 2.28
C ALA A 89 -29.35 6.94 1.11
N TRP A 90 -29.02 6.24 0.01
CA TRP A 90 -28.36 6.86 -1.15
C TRP A 90 -29.31 7.77 -1.91
N GLN A 91 -28.81 8.95 -2.32
CA GLN A 91 -29.59 9.96 -3.01
C GLN A 91 -29.24 10.03 -4.51
N PRO A 92 -30.23 10.21 -5.41
CA PRO A 92 -29.95 10.40 -6.82
C PRO A 92 -29.04 11.62 -7.07
N GLY A 93 -27.99 11.45 -7.88
CA GLY A 93 -27.02 12.49 -8.18
C GLY A 93 -25.94 12.71 -7.13
N GLN A 94 -26.02 12.09 -5.95
CA GLN A 94 -25.00 12.12 -4.91
C GLN A 94 -23.71 11.45 -5.39
N LEU A 95 -22.56 12.08 -5.16
CA LEU A 95 -21.24 11.47 -5.42
C LEU A 95 -20.88 10.55 -4.25
N VAL A 96 -20.49 9.31 -4.53
CA VAL A 96 -20.05 8.37 -3.52
C VAL A 96 -18.70 7.81 -3.92
N ALA A 97 -17.65 8.21 -3.19
CA ALA A 97 -16.28 7.81 -3.43
C ALA A 97 -15.79 6.84 -2.36
N HIS A 98 -15.14 5.75 -2.72
CA HIS A 98 -14.37 4.94 -1.77
C HIS A 98 -12.86 5.10 -2.00
N THR A 99 -12.07 4.77 -0.97
CA THR A 99 -10.61 4.89 -0.97
C THR A 99 -9.87 3.56 -1.11
N SER A 100 -10.57 2.46 -1.39
CA SER A 100 -9.95 1.15 -1.60
C SER A 100 -9.06 1.15 -2.85
N GLY A 101 -7.87 0.57 -2.74
CA GLY A 101 -6.98 0.34 -3.88
C GLY A 101 -7.38 -0.85 -4.72
N ARG A 102 -7.97 -1.86 -4.08
CA ARG A 102 -8.33 -3.15 -4.66
C ARG A 102 -9.60 -3.09 -5.52
N TYR A 103 -10.61 -2.33 -5.05
CA TYR A 103 -11.90 -2.25 -5.72
C TYR A 103 -11.96 -1.06 -6.69
N GLY A 104 -12.67 -1.24 -7.80
CA GLY A 104 -13.13 -0.16 -8.64
C GLY A 104 -14.57 0.23 -8.27
N VAL A 105 -15.33 0.78 -9.20
CA VAL A 105 -16.71 1.21 -8.94
C VAL A 105 -17.72 0.06 -8.88
N GLY A 106 -17.33 -1.15 -9.25
CA GLY A 106 -18.21 -2.34 -9.20
C GLY A 106 -18.74 -2.64 -7.80
N ILE A 107 -17.94 -2.42 -6.73
CA ILE A 107 -18.37 -2.61 -5.33
C ILE A 107 -19.50 -1.64 -4.94
N LEU A 108 -19.62 -0.50 -5.64
CA LEU A 108 -20.66 0.51 -5.44
C LEU A 108 -21.87 0.30 -6.34
N GLN A 109 -22.11 -0.92 -6.87
CA GLN A 109 -23.31 -1.21 -7.67
C GLN A 109 -24.64 -0.85 -6.96
N PRO A 110 -24.79 -1.07 -5.64
CA PRO A 110 -26.00 -0.62 -4.92
C PRO A 110 -26.19 0.90 -4.91
N VAL A 111 -25.09 1.67 -4.87
CA VAL A 111 -25.10 3.13 -5.00
C VAL A 111 -25.62 3.56 -6.37
N ARG A 112 -25.11 2.94 -7.43
CA ARG A 112 -25.55 3.18 -8.80
C ARG A 112 -27.03 2.84 -9.00
N ALA A 113 -27.50 1.75 -8.44
CA ALA A 113 -28.90 1.33 -8.50
C ALA A 113 -29.86 2.36 -7.87
N ALA A 114 -29.40 3.12 -6.88
CA ALA A 114 -30.13 4.22 -6.26
C ALA A 114 -30.05 5.55 -7.04
N GLY A 115 -29.33 5.59 -8.17
CA GLY A 115 -29.14 6.79 -8.98
C GLY A 115 -28.03 7.71 -8.51
N ALA A 116 -27.23 7.29 -7.52
CA ALA A 116 -26.02 8.00 -7.10
C ALA A 116 -24.82 7.64 -7.99
N ILE A 117 -23.77 8.42 -7.93
CA ILE A 117 -22.63 8.39 -8.83
C ILE A 117 -21.43 7.74 -8.12
N PRO A 118 -21.01 6.53 -8.51
CA PRO A 118 -19.91 5.82 -7.86
C PRO A 118 -18.55 6.30 -8.39
N LEU A 119 -17.60 6.51 -7.45
CA LEU A 119 -16.21 6.88 -7.72
C LEU A 119 -15.27 5.99 -6.90
N ALA A 120 -14.09 5.67 -7.43
CA ALA A 120 -13.01 5.03 -6.68
C ALA A 120 -11.77 5.93 -6.73
N LEU A 121 -11.35 6.46 -5.58
CA LEU A 121 -10.27 7.43 -5.43
C LEU A 121 -9.25 6.88 -4.42
N HIS A 122 -8.26 6.13 -4.89
CA HIS A 122 -7.26 5.50 -4.03
C HIS A 122 -5.97 6.31 -3.98
N PRO A 123 -5.62 6.94 -2.84
CA PRO A 123 -4.34 7.62 -2.66
C PRO A 123 -3.19 6.60 -2.55
N ALA A 124 -2.23 6.64 -3.47
CA ALA A 124 -1.09 5.74 -3.50
C ALA A 124 0.02 6.22 -2.54
N MET A 125 -0.28 6.29 -1.24
CA MET A 125 0.66 6.66 -0.20
C MET A 125 0.40 5.92 1.11
N THR A 126 1.41 5.92 1.99
CA THR A 126 1.27 5.40 3.36
C THR A 126 0.85 6.51 4.30
N PHE A 127 -0.30 6.33 4.97
CA PHE A 127 -0.86 7.31 5.89
C PHE A 127 -0.45 7.03 7.35
N THR A 128 -0.02 8.07 8.04
CA THR A 128 0.19 8.07 9.49
C THR A 128 -1.06 8.54 10.25
N GLY A 129 -1.92 9.30 9.59
CA GLY A 129 -3.10 9.95 10.18
C GLY A 129 -2.77 11.26 10.91
N MET A 130 -1.61 11.85 10.62
CA MET A 130 -1.14 13.13 11.18
C MET A 130 -1.14 14.23 10.12
N SER A 131 -1.02 15.49 10.55
CA SER A 131 -0.99 16.67 9.68
C SER A 131 0.12 16.65 8.63
N LEU A 132 1.24 15.96 8.88
CA LEU A 132 2.31 15.77 7.92
C LEU A 132 1.82 15.08 6.63
N ASP A 133 0.80 14.23 6.72
CA ASP A 133 0.25 13.56 5.55
C ASP A 133 -0.41 14.53 4.57
N LEU A 134 -0.87 15.71 5.03
CA LEU A 134 -1.38 16.76 4.14
C LEU A 134 -0.30 17.33 3.21
N THR A 135 0.93 17.47 3.70
CA THR A 135 2.06 17.89 2.87
C THR A 135 2.44 16.77 1.89
N ARG A 136 2.46 15.51 2.35
CA ARG A 136 2.78 14.36 1.50
C ARG A 136 1.74 14.11 0.41
N LEU A 137 0.50 14.53 0.66
CA LEU A 137 -0.60 14.40 -0.31
C LEU A 137 -0.35 15.23 -1.58
N LEU A 138 0.38 16.33 -1.48
CA LEU A 138 0.72 17.19 -2.62
C LEU A 138 1.61 16.48 -3.66
N ASP A 139 2.40 15.51 -3.21
CA ASP A 139 3.25 14.67 -4.08
C ASP A 139 2.59 13.29 -4.36
N CYS A 140 1.34 13.10 -3.91
CA CYS A 140 0.65 11.81 -4.02
C CYS A 140 -0.04 11.67 -5.38
N THR A 141 0.01 10.46 -5.93
CA THR A 141 -0.79 10.08 -7.07
C THR A 141 -2.00 9.27 -6.61
N PHE A 142 -3.18 9.57 -7.17
CA PHE A 142 -4.40 8.80 -6.92
C PHE A 142 -4.72 7.90 -8.11
N GLY A 143 -4.93 6.61 -7.85
CA GLY A 143 -5.57 5.72 -8.80
C GLY A 143 -7.08 6.02 -8.84
N VAL A 144 -7.57 6.49 -9.98
CA VAL A 144 -8.96 6.92 -10.17
C VAL A 144 -9.69 5.96 -11.08
N THR A 145 -10.87 5.47 -10.66
CA THR A 145 -11.81 4.74 -11.52
C THR A 145 -13.20 5.36 -11.40
N ALA A 146 -13.81 5.63 -12.52
CA ALA A 146 -15.17 6.14 -12.65
C ALA A 146 -15.73 5.79 -14.04
N ASP A 147 -17.05 5.92 -14.21
CA ASP A 147 -17.64 5.88 -15.54
C ASP A 147 -17.07 7.02 -16.41
N ALA A 148 -16.96 6.80 -17.72
CA ALA A 148 -16.31 7.74 -18.63
C ALA A 148 -16.85 9.18 -18.52
N ALA A 149 -18.15 9.35 -18.32
CA ALA A 149 -18.77 10.65 -18.15
C ALA A 149 -18.42 11.34 -16.81
N MET A 150 -18.08 10.56 -15.78
CA MET A 150 -17.80 11.04 -14.42
C MET A 150 -16.30 11.11 -14.12
N LEU A 151 -15.46 10.52 -14.97
CA LEU A 151 -14.00 10.52 -14.77
C LEU A 151 -13.42 11.95 -14.64
N PRO A 152 -13.83 12.97 -15.41
CA PRO A 152 -13.33 14.34 -15.20
C PRO A 152 -13.67 14.91 -13.84
N ILE A 153 -14.84 14.57 -13.27
CA ILE A 153 -15.25 15.02 -11.92
C ILE A 153 -14.37 14.34 -10.86
N ALA A 154 -14.16 13.03 -10.99
CA ALA A 154 -13.31 12.27 -10.11
C ALA A 154 -11.85 12.80 -10.11
N GLN A 155 -11.33 13.11 -11.29
CA GLN A 155 -10.00 13.71 -11.45
C GLN A 155 -9.93 15.12 -10.84
N ALA A 156 -10.97 15.95 -11.04
CA ALA A 156 -11.03 17.29 -10.48
C ALA A 156 -10.97 17.28 -8.94
N LEU A 157 -11.68 16.36 -8.29
CA LEU A 157 -11.63 16.21 -6.83
C LEU A 157 -10.21 15.90 -6.33
N VAL A 158 -9.46 15.08 -7.07
CA VAL A 158 -8.05 14.76 -6.74
C VAL A 158 -7.17 15.98 -6.91
N VAL A 159 -7.30 16.70 -8.02
CA VAL A 159 -6.53 17.93 -8.29
C VAL A 159 -6.84 19.02 -7.26
N GLU A 160 -8.09 19.16 -6.84
CA GLU A 160 -8.48 20.12 -5.78
C GLU A 160 -7.83 19.81 -4.43
N MET A 161 -7.55 18.53 -4.12
CA MET A 161 -6.77 18.13 -2.96
C MET A 161 -5.26 18.36 -3.12
N GLY A 162 -4.80 18.83 -4.30
CA GLY A 162 -3.41 19.09 -4.62
C GLY A 162 -2.63 17.88 -5.11
N ALA A 163 -3.30 16.76 -5.38
CA ALA A 163 -2.69 15.50 -5.81
C ALA A 163 -2.84 15.26 -7.33
N GLU A 164 -2.17 14.22 -7.86
CA GLU A 164 -2.19 13.87 -9.27
C GLU A 164 -3.14 12.67 -9.54
N PRO A 165 -4.14 12.78 -10.43
CA PRO A 165 -5.02 11.68 -10.78
C PRO A 165 -4.45 10.84 -11.92
N VAL A 166 -4.42 9.52 -11.75
CA VAL A 166 -4.11 8.54 -12.80
C VAL A 166 -5.32 7.62 -12.97
N ALA A 167 -5.86 7.55 -14.20
CA ALA A 167 -6.98 6.66 -14.49
C ALA A 167 -6.55 5.20 -14.46
N ILE A 168 -7.22 4.39 -13.65
CA ILE A 168 -7.03 2.94 -13.56
C ILE A 168 -8.33 2.28 -14.04
N ALA A 169 -8.22 1.37 -15.00
CA ALA A 169 -9.39 0.63 -15.47
C ALA A 169 -9.94 -0.31 -14.37
N GLU A 170 -11.25 -0.54 -14.38
CA GLU A 170 -11.92 -1.43 -13.41
C GLU A 170 -11.24 -2.81 -13.33
N ALA A 171 -10.92 -3.39 -14.49
CA ALA A 171 -10.30 -4.71 -14.57
C ALA A 171 -8.88 -4.76 -14.02
N ASP A 172 -8.19 -3.63 -13.95
CA ASP A 172 -6.78 -3.53 -13.56
C ASP A 172 -6.58 -3.21 -12.08
N ARG A 173 -7.65 -2.92 -11.33
CA ARG A 173 -7.57 -2.53 -9.93
C ARG A 173 -6.80 -3.53 -9.05
N THR A 174 -7.04 -4.81 -9.23
CA THR A 174 -6.37 -5.84 -8.43
C THR A 174 -4.87 -5.86 -8.66
N ILE A 175 -4.42 -5.81 -9.93
CA ILE A 175 -2.98 -5.81 -10.23
C ILE A 175 -2.32 -4.48 -9.86
N TYR A 176 -3.02 -3.37 -10.03
CA TYR A 176 -2.58 -2.05 -9.56
C TYR A 176 -2.30 -2.07 -8.05
N HIS A 177 -3.28 -2.53 -7.24
CA HIS A 177 -3.11 -2.59 -5.79
C HIS A 177 -2.03 -3.59 -5.35
N ALA A 178 -1.96 -4.74 -6.02
CA ALA A 178 -0.90 -5.73 -5.76
C ALA A 178 0.50 -5.15 -6.04
N ALA A 179 0.67 -4.35 -7.10
CA ALA A 179 1.94 -3.70 -7.40
C ALA A 179 2.36 -2.71 -6.30
N LEU A 180 1.43 -1.88 -5.81
CA LEU A 180 1.70 -0.94 -4.73
C LEU A 180 2.01 -1.65 -3.41
N ALA A 181 1.22 -2.68 -3.07
CA ALA A 181 1.45 -3.49 -1.88
C ALA A 181 2.81 -4.21 -1.94
N HIS A 182 3.16 -4.76 -3.10
CA HIS A 182 4.45 -5.42 -3.32
C HIS A 182 5.62 -4.45 -3.10
N ALA A 183 5.55 -3.24 -3.64
CA ALA A 183 6.61 -2.25 -3.49
C ALA A 183 6.69 -1.67 -2.06
N SER A 184 5.56 -1.36 -1.45
CA SER A 184 5.51 -0.65 -0.16
C SER A 184 5.52 -1.61 1.03
N ASN A 185 4.58 -2.55 1.10
CA ASN A 185 4.41 -3.38 2.29
C ASN A 185 5.55 -4.39 2.46
N HIS A 186 6.01 -5.01 1.36
CA HIS A 186 7.13 -5.94 1.45
C HIS A 186 8.46 -5.22 1.73
N MET A 187 8.60 -3.95 1.36
CA MET A 187 9.78 -3.16 1.78
C MET A 187 9.87 -3.06 3.31
N VAL A 188 8.73 -2.89 4.01
CA VAL A 188 8.72 -2.86 5.49
C VAL A 188 9.21 -4.19 6.04
N THR A 189 8.79 -5.32 5.48
CA THR A 189 9.24 -6.66 5.89
C THR A 189 10.75 -6.81 5.67
N LEU A 190 11.27 -6.46 4.49
CA LEU A 190 12.69 -6.53 4.19
C LEU A 190 13.55 -5.69 5.14
N VAL A 191 13.09 -4.47 5.46
CA VAL A 191 13.78 -3.59 6.41
C VAL A 191 13.75 -4.17 7.82
N ALA A 192 12.63 -4.75 8.25
CA ALA A 192 12.48 -5.39 9.55
C ALA A 192 13.42 -6.59 9.69
N GLN A 193 13.45 -7.47 8.69
CA GLN A 193 14.35 -8.63 8.65
C GLN A 193 15.83 -8.22 8.68
N ALA A 194 16.23 -7.24 7.86
CA ALA A 194 17.60 -6.73 7.86
C ALA A 194 17.98 -6.09 9.20
N SER A 195 17.08 -5.33 9.82
CA SER A 195 17.31 -4.76 11.16
C SER A 195 17.44 -5.83 12.24
N GLN A 196 16.67 -6.90 12.15
CA GLN A 196 16.73 -8.03 13.05
C GLN A 196 18.09 -8.74 12.98
N LEU A 197 18.56 -9.06 11.77
CA LEU A 197 19.88 -9.66 11.53
C LEU A 197 21.03 -8.81 12.08
N LEU A 198 20.97 -7.50 11.87
CA LEU A 198 21.99 -6.58 12.36
C LEU A 198 22.01 -6.50 13.89
N ARG A 199 20.84 -6.53 14.55
CA ARG A 199 20.77 -6.57 16.03
C ARG A 199 21.36 -7.85 16.59
N GLU A 200 21.15 -8.99 15.92
CA GLU A 200 21.71 -10.27 16.34
C GLU A 200 23.23 -10.27 16.40
N ILE A 201 23.90 -9.56 15.48
CA ILE A 201 25.34 -9.42 15.46
C ILE A 201 25.85 -8.21 16.27
N GLY A 202 25.00 -7.61 17.13
CA GLY A 202 25.38 -6.55 18.08
C GLY A 202 25.30 -5.11 17.53
N VAL A 203 24.69 -4.87 16.40
CA VAL A 203 24.46 -3.49 15.92
C VAL A 203 23.31 -2.86 16.70
N GLU A 204 23.62 -1.88 17.55
CA GLU A 204 22.62 -1.25 18.43
C GLU A 204 21.56 -0.44 17.68
N LEU A 205 21.95 0.27 16.61
CA LEU A 205 21.09 1.16 15.82
C LEU A 205 21.13 0.79 14.33
N PRO A 206 20.50 -0.33 13.94
CA PRO A 206 20.47 -0.79 12.55
C PRO A 206 19.92 0.27 11.57
N GLU A 207 18.97 1.08 12.02
CA GLU A 207 18.31 2.11 11.22
C GLU A 207 19.32 3.20 10.76
N SER A 208 20.35 3.48 11.56
CA SER A 208 21.41 4.44 11.22
C SER A 208 22.29 3.90 10.09
N MET A 209 22.51 2.58 10.04
CA MET A 209 23.27 1.91 8.98
C MET A 209 22.44 1.71 7.72
N LEU A 210 21.20 1.20 7.87
CA LEU A 210 20.32 0.88 6.76
C LEU A 210 19.73 2.12 6.08
N GLY A 211 19.46 3.18 6.83
CA GLY A 211 18.78 4.36 6.32
C GLY A 211 19.46 5.01 5.09
N PRO A 212 20.74 5.36 5.13
CA PRO A 212 21.44 5.89 3.95
C PRO A 212 21.49 4.90 2.78
N LEU A 213 21.74 3.61 3.06
CA LEU A 213 21.79 2.55 2.04
C LEU A 213 20.45 2.41 1.32
N LEU A 214 19.36 2.30 2.06
CA LEU A 214 18.02 2.10 1.50
C LEU A 214 17.55 3.31 0.69
N ARG A 215 17.81 4.53 1.16
CA ARG A 215 17.49 5.75 0.39
C ARG A 215 18.22 5.78 -0.94
N ALA A 216 19.52 5.56 -0.94
CA ALA A 216 20.31 5.54 -2.18
C ALA A 216 19.86 4.41 -3.13
N THR A 217 19.55 3.23 -2.59
CA THR A 217 19.04 2.09 -3.38
C THR A 217 17.70 2.44 -4.03
N LEU A 218 16.78 3.03 -3.27
CA LEU A 218 15.46 3.44 -3.78
C LEU A 218 15.57 4.51 -4.86
N GLU A 219 16.35 5.56 -4.60
CA GLU A 219 16.60 6.64 -5.57
C GLU A 219 17.19 6.11 -6.88
N ASN A 220 18.19 5.23 -6.79
CA ASN A 220 18.80 4.61 -7.97
C ASN A 220 17.80 3.71 -8.73
N ALA A 221 16.98 2.92 -8.01
CA ALA A 221 16.00 2.06 -8.61
C ALA A 221 14.90 2.86 -9.33
N LEU A 222 14.43 3.95 -8.74
CA LEU A 222 13.42 4.83 -9.36
C LEU A 222 13.99 5.58 -10.57
N ALA A 223 15.25 6.02 -10.52
CA ALA A 223 15.91 6.76 -11.60
C ALA A 223 16.31 5.87 -12.79
N SER A 224 16.75 4.64 -12.53
CA SER A 224 17.43 3.80 -13.51
C SER A 224 16.76 2.44 -13.73
N GLY A 225 15.68 2.14 -13.00
CA GLY A 225 14.97 0.86 -13.09
C GLY A 225 15.89 -0.34 -12.83
N GLU A 226 15.75 -1.38 -13.62
CA GLU A 226 16.55 -2.61 -13.49
C GLU A 226 18.06 -2.41 -13.77
N SER A 227 18.48 -1.28 -14.34
CA SER A 227 19.92 -1.01 -14.52
C SER A 227 20.63 -0.68 -13.21
N ALA A 228 19.90 -0.35 -12.15
CA ALA A 228 20.42 -0.25 -10.80
C ALA A 228 20.72 -1.60 -10.14
N LEU A 229 20.34 -2.72 -10.77
CA LEU A 229 20.52 -4.06 -10.20
C LEU A 229 22.02 -4.37 -10.00
N THR A 230 22.40 -4.70 -8.76
CA THR A 230 23.77 -4.98 -8.34
C THR A 230 23.78 -6.06 -7.24
N GLY A 231 24.94 -6.31 -6.67
CA GLY A 231 25.11 -7.29 -5.58
C GLY A 231 25.61 -8.65 -6.05
N PRO A 232 25.88 -9.58 -5.12
CA PRO A 232 26.52 -10.85 -5.42
C PRO A 232 25.67 -11.73 -6.37
N VAL A 233 24.34 -11.77 -6.20
CA VAL A 233 23.45 -12.52 -7.08
C VAL A 233 23.51 -11.99 -8.52
N ALA A 234 23.42 -10.68 -8.71
CA ALA A 234 23.45 -10.07 -10.04
C ALA A 234 24.79 -10.21 -10.74
N ARG A 235 25.89 -10.37 -10.00
CA ARG A 235 27.24 -10.61 -10.52
C ARG A 235 27.59 -12.08 -10.69
N GLY A 236 26.74 -13.01 -10.26
CA GLY A 236 27.02 -14.45 -10.32
C GLY A 236 28.05 -14.93 -9.29
N ASP A 237 28.17 -14.26 -8.15
CA ASP A 237 29.09 -14.62 -7.06
C ASP A 237 28.49 -15.75 -6.21
N VAL A 238 28.61 -16.98 -6.71
CA VAL A 238 28.04 -18.19 -6.12
C VAL A 238 28.54 -18.43 -4.70
N GLY A 239 29.85 -18.19 -4.46
CA GLY A 239 30.47 -18.40 -3.14
C GLY A 239 29.82 -17.50 -2.06
N THR A 240 29.64 -16.23 -2.35
CA THR A 240 28.98 -15.27 -1.44
C THR A 240 27.50 -15.64 -1.23
N VAL A 241 26.78 -16.03 -2.29
CA VAL A 241 25.37 -16.42 -2.18
C VAL A 241 25.19 -17.66 -1.32
N SER A 242 26.06 -18.69 -1.50
CA SER A 242 26.06 -19.90 -0.68
C SER A 242 26.34 -19.59 0.80
N ALA A 243 27.35 -18.74 1.08
CA ALA A 243 27.67 -18.33 2.45
C ALA A 243 26.51 -17.58 3.12
N HIS A 244 25.82 -16.71 2.37
CA HIS A 244 24.62 -16.04 2.89
C HIS A 244 23.50 -17.03 3.21
N ALA A 245 23.19 -17.96 2.29
CA ALA A 245 22.15 -18.96 2.49
C ALA A 245 22.43 -19.83 3.73
N GLN A 246 23.68 -20.24 3.93
CA GLN A 246 24.09 -21.03 5.08
C GLN A 246 23.97 -20.23 6.40
N ALA A 247 24.46 -19.01 6.45
CA ALA A 247 24.36 -18.16 7.65
C ALA A 247 22.90 -17.87 8.02
N LEU A 248 22.03 -17.60 7.04
CA LEU A 248 20.60 -17.37 7.28
C LEU A 248 19.88 -18.64 7.74
N LYS A 249 20.27 -19.82 7.23
CA LYS A 249 19.73 -21.09 7.70
C LYS A 249 20.07 -21.35 9.17
N GLU A 250 21.31 -21.09 9.57
CA GLU A 250 21.74 -21.24 10.97
C GLU A 250 20.99 -20.27 11.88
N TYR A 251 20.81 -19.04 11.42
CA TYR A 251 20.02 -18.03 12.13
C TYR A 251 18.55 -18.46 12.32
N ASP A 252 17.85 -18.81 11.25
CA ASP A 252 16.43 -19.20 11.29
C ASP A 252 16.19 -20.45 12.13
N ALA A 253 17.13 -21.39 12.15
CA ALA A 253 17.05 -22.59 13.00
C ALA A 253 17.04 -22.25 14.50
N GLY A 254 17.70 -21.17 14.89
CA GLY A 254 17.72 -20.68 16.28
C GLY A 254 16.54 -19.75 16.62
N ALA A 255 16.08 -18.97 15.66
CA ALA A 255 15.08 -17.90 15.86
C ALA A 255 13.67 -18.26 15.38
N GLY A 256 13.50 -19.37 14.63
CA GLY A 256 12.21 -19.75 14.03
C GLY A 256 11.70 -18.72 13.02
N GLY A 257 12.61 -18.12 12.25
CA GLY A 257 12.34 -16.96 11.41
C GLY A 257 11.92 -17.30 9.96
N ASP A 258 11.68 -16.26 9.21
CA ASP A 258 11.24 -16.25 7.82
C ASP A 258 12.29 -15.62 6.85
N VAL A 259 13.50 -15.35 7.37
CA VAL A 259 14.50 -14.55 6.65
C VAL A 259 15.13 -15.32 5.49
N LEU A 260 15.45 -16.61 5.69
CA LEU A 260 16.01 -17.45 4.64
C LEU A 260 15.04 -17.60 3.47
N GLU A 261 13.79 -17.90 3.73
CA GLU A 261 12.76 -18.06 2.69
C GLU A 261 12.60 -16.77 1.87
N ALA A 262 12.48 -15.62 2.53
CA ALA A 262 12.37 -14.33 1.88
C ALA A 262 13.63 -14.01 1.04
N TYR A 263 14.83 -14.25 1.61
CA TYR A 263 16.09 -14.07 0.89
C TYR A 263 16.18 -14.94 -0.37
N GLN A 264 15.86 -16.23 -0.27
CA GLN A 264 15.87 -17.15 -1.40
C GLN A 264 14.90 -16.74 -2.50
N ALA A 265 13.66 -16.36 -2.14
CA ALA A 265 12.64 -15.92 -3.09
C ALA A 265 13.11 -14.68 -3.87
N MET A 266 13.65 -13.67 -3.15
CA MET A 266 14.15 -12.44 -3.77
C MET A 266 15.45 -12.67 -4.56
N ALA A 267 16.37 -13.50 -4.09
CA ALA A 267 17.61 -13.83 -4.79
C ALA A 267 17.32 -14.56 -6.12
N LYS A 268 16.40 -15.54 -6.13
CA LYS A 268 15.95 -16.22 -7.34
C LYS A 268 15.29 -15.26 -8.33
N ALA A 269 14.47 -14.34 -7.86
CA ALA A 269 13.88 -13.30 -8.70
C ALA A 269 14.95 -12.37 -9.29
N THR A 270 15.94 -11.96 -8.49
CA THR A 270 17.09 -11.15 -8.90
C THR A 270 17.93 -11.87 -9.96
N ALA A 271 18.24 -13.15 -9.76
CA ALA A 271 19.00 -13.95 -10.72
C ALA A 271 18.29 -14.04 -12.09
N ARG A 272 16.97 -14.32 -12.09
CA ARG A 272 16.18 -14.31 -13.34
C ARG A 272 16.22 -12.98 -14.07
N ARG A 273 16.05 -11.83 -13.34
CA ARG A 273 16.15 -10.50 -13.92
C ARG A 273 17.54 -10.20 -14.49
N ALA A 274 18.59 -10.58 -13.76
CA ALA A 274 19.97 -10.45 -14.22
C ALA A 274 20.24 -11.30 -15.48
N GLY A 275 19.73 -12.53 -15.54
CA GLY A 275 19.79 -13.40 -16.73
C GLY A 275 19.07 -12.81 -17.94
N ASN A 276 17.83 -12.30 -17.76
CA ASN A 276 17.06 -11.66 -18.82
C ASN A 276 17.77 -10.43 -19.42
N ARG A 277 18.62 -9.77 -18.65
CA ARG A 277 19.43 -8.63 -19.08
C ARG A 277 20.80 -9.03 -19.62
N GLY A 278 21.12 -10.31 -19.68
CA GLY A 278 22.41 -10.82 -20.14
C GLY A 278 23.57 -10.56 -19.18
N LEU A 279 23.32 -10.23 -17.93
CA LEU A 279 24.36 -10.06 -16.90
C LEU A 279 24.88 -11.42 -16.40
N LEU A 280 24.03 -12.46 -16.45
CA LEU A 280 24.36 -13.85 -16.10
C LEU A 280 24.16 -14.76 -17.30
N ARG A 281 25.10 -15.68 -17.50
CA ARG A 281 24.95 -16.81 -18.43
C ARG A 281 24.09 -17.89 -17.79
N GLN A 282 23.53 -18.81 -18.59
CA GLN A 282 22.65 -19.87 -18.10
C GLN A 282 23.32 -20.76 -17.05
N GLU A 283 24.60 -21.05 -17.21
CA GLU A 283 25.39 -21.81 -16.24
C GLU A 283 25.44 -21.11 -14.88
N GLN A 284 25.77 -19.83 -14.87
CA GLN A 284 25.80 -19.01 -13.63
C GLN A 284 24.43 -18.91 -12.96
N LEU A 285 23.34 -18.85 -13.74
CA LEU A 285 21.97 -18.91 -13.23
C LEU A 285 21.68 -20.22 -12.50
N ASN A 286 22.11 -21.35 -13.09
CA ASN A 286 21.93 -22.67 -12.48
C ASN A 286 22.74 -22.77 -11.17
N ASP A 287 24.02 -22.36 -11.19
CA ASP A 287 24.89 -22.39 -10.02
C ASP A 287 24.35 -21.56 -8.86
N ILE A 288 23.83 -20.35 -9.15
CA ILE A 288 23.18 -19.49 -8.14
C ILE A 288 21.93 -20.16 -7.56
N ASN A 289 21.08 -20.77 -8.40
CA ASN A 289 19.89 -21.46 -7.91
C ASN A 289 20.24 -22.68 -7.05
N GLU A 290 21.24 -23.48 -7.42
CA GLU A 290 21.73 -24.59 -6.62
C GLU A 290 22.29 -24.14 -5.26
N ALA A 291 23.06 -23.05 -5.24
CA ALA A 291 23.58 -22.45 -4.01
C ALA A 291 22.46 -22.01 -3.06
N LEU A 292 21.38 -21.43 -3.61
CA LEU A 292 20.21 -21.03 -2.84
C LEU A 292 19.42 -22.25 -2.31
N ASP A 293 19.25 -23.29 -3.11
CA ASP A 293 18.47 -24.49 -2.73
C ASP A 293 19.21 -25.39 -1.72
N SER A 294 20.55 -25.40 -1.72
CA SER A 294 21.34 -26.15 -0.75
C SER A 294 21.13 -25.68 0.69
N GLY A 295 20.79 -24.42 0.88
CA GLY A 295 20.34 -23.87 2.17
C GLY A 295 19.04 -24.50 2.69
N SER A 296 18.19 -25.06 1.84
CA SER A 296 16.86 -25.57 2.20
C SER A 296 16.82 -27.05 2.61
N GLN A 297 17.89 -27.84 2.37
CA GLN A 297 17.87 -29.27 2.71
C GLN A 297 18.02 -29.50 4.21
N PRO A 298 17.14 -30.28 4.87
CA PRO A 298 17.34 -30.70 6.25
C PRO A 298 18.62 -31.55 6.35
N HIS A 299 19.41 -31.31 7.38
CA HIS A 299 20.58 -32.14 7.69
C HIS A 299 20.07 -33.55 7.98
N ASN A 300 20.13 -34.45 6.98
CA ASN A 300 20.00 -35.90 7.23
C ASN A 300 21.23 -36.32 7.98
N GLY A 301 21.13 -36.30 9.31
CA GLY A 301 22.12 -36.88 10.17
C GLY A 301 22.26 -38.38 9.83
N LEU A 302 23.32 -38.73 9.14
CA LEU A 302 23.79 -40.12 9.02
C LEU A 302 24.18 -40.56 10.44
N SER A 303 23.26 -41.23 11.12
CA SER A 303 23.61 -42.11 12.22
C SER A 303 24.29 -43.35 11.62
N SER A 304 25.59 -43.30 11.48
CA SER A 304 26.41 -44.51 11.34
C SER A 304 26.46 -45.19 12.70
N SER A 305 25.49 -46.06 12.96
CA SER A 305 25.66 -47.14 13.94
C SER A 305 26.55 -48.19 13.30
N GLU A 306 27.83 -48.13 13.51
CA GLU A 306 28.65 -49.32 13.40
C GLU A 306 28.61 -50.04 14.75
N GLY A 307 27.94 -51.16 14.74
CA GLY A 307 28.06 -52.16 15.80
C GLY A 307 29.40 -52.89 15.75
N ASN A 308 29.92 -53.14 16.90
CA ASN A 308 30.54 -54.42 17.23
C ASN A 308 30.51 -54.64 18.72
#